data_b5a359c2f1c3298a89cd4b0f03551320
#
_entry.id   b5a359c2f1c3298a89cd4b0f03551320
#
_cell.length_a   1.000
_cell.length_b   1.000
_cell.length_c   1.000
_cell.angle_alpha   90.00
_cell.angle_beta   90.00
_cell.angle_gamma   90.00
#
_symmetry.space_group_name_H-M   'P 1'
#
loop_
_entity.id
_entity.type
_entity.pdbx_description
1 polymer ?
#
loop_
_entity_poly.entity_id
_entity_poly.type
_entity_poly.pdbx_seq_one_letter_code
_entity_poly.pdbx_strand_id
1 'polypeptide(L)'
;MLSIDNLKFDEKGLIPAVVVDSITKKVLTVAYMNRESLEISMEKGLTCFWSRSRQELWLKGETSGNYQHIVSITADCDGDALVVVVEKDGPACHKGTDSCFTSPVWESEELQEFSLQGLYDMLVGRNENRPEGSYTTYLFEKGIDKILKKVGEECTEVIIAGKADDKKETIYELADLAYHAMVLMVQMGITVEDVHRELASRHIIDHKVKQEKMTK
;
A
#
# COMPACT_ATOMS: atom_id res chain seq x y z
N MET A 1 -23.47 11.35 -1.90
CA MET A 1 -22.56 10.93 -3.00
C MET A 1 -22.85 11.75 -4.24
N LEU A 2 -21.83 12.11 -5.02
CA LEU A 2 -22.01 12.83 -6.28
C LEU A 2 -22.68 11.90 -7.30
N SER A 3 -23.67 12.41 -8.07
CA SER A 3 -24.28 11.63 -9.16
C SER A 3 -23.34 11.57 -10.37
N ILE A 4 -23.36 10.46 -11.12
CA ILE A 4 -22.66 10.33 -12.41
C ILE A 4 -23.05 11.47 -13.37
N ASP A 5 -24.28 11.97 -13.27
CA ASP A 5 -24.79 13.07 -14.11
C ASP A 5 -24.07 14.40 -13.88
N ASN A 6 -23.37 14.54 -12.76
CA ASN A 6 -22.57 15.72 -12.43
C ASN A 6 -21.10 15.61 -12.89
N LEU A 7 -20.71 14.46 -13.47
CA LEU A 7 -19.37 14.28 -14.01
C LEU A 7 -19.26 14.91 -15.41
N LYS A 8 -18.09 15.45 -15.69
CA LYS A 8 -17.76 16.06 -16.97
C LYS A 8 -16.91 15.10 -17.80
N PHE A 9 -17.51 14.50 -18.78
CA PHE A 9 -16.80 13.70 -19.76
C PHE A 9 -16.27 14.63 -20.87
N ASP A 10 -15.14 14.26 -21.48
CA ASP A 10 -14.56 14.98 -22.60
C ASP A 10 -15.46 14.89 -23.87
N GLU A 11 -15.04 15.54 -24.96
CA GLU A 11 -15.77 15.54 -26.25
C GLU A 11 -15.97 14.13 -26.82
N LYS A 12 -15.22 13.14 -26.38
CA LYS A 12 -15.33 11.72 -26.78
C LYS A 12 -16.16 10.91 -25.79
N GLY A 13 -16.74 11.54 -24.77
CA GLY A 13 -17.50 10.90 -23.74
C GLY A 13 -16.61 10.13 -22.74
N LEU A 14 -15.35 10.53 -22.55
CA LEU A 14 -14.40 9.86 -21.69
C LEU A 14 -14.00 10.74 -20.50
N ILE A 15 -13.72 10.09 -19.36
CA ILE A 15 -13.15 10.68 -18.16
C ILE A 15 -11.90 9.89 -17.75
N PRO A 16 -10.78 10.55 -17.42
CA PRO A 16 -9.59 9.88 -16.94
C PRO A 16 -9.83 9.32 -15.52
N ALA A 17 -9.31 8.12 -15.27
CA ALA A 17 -9.39 7.42 -14.00
C ALA A 17 -7.98 7.03 -13.54
N VAL A 18 -7.52 7.64 -12.46
CA VAL A 18 -6.28 7.29 -11.77
C VAL A 18 -6.57 6.15 -10.81
N VAL A 19 -6.02 4.98 -11.08
CA VAL A 19 -6.23 3.77 -10.25
C VAL A 19 -5.13 3.68 -9.20
N VAL A 20 -5.53 3.56 -7.94
CA VAL A 20 -4.64 3.58 -6.77
C VAL A 20 -4.87 2.33 -5.92
N ASP A 21 -3.79 1.68 -5.52
CA ASP A 21 -3.82 0.56 -4.59
C ASP A 21 -4.28 1.02 -3.20
N SER A 22 -5.24 0.32 -2.60
CA SER A 22 -5.83 0.69 -1.31
C SER A 22 -4.84 0.53 -0.15
N ILE A 23 -3.87 -0.36 -0.27
CA ILE A 23 -2.90 -0.72 0.77
C ILE A 23 -1.65 0.15 0.63
N THR A 24 -0.97 0.05 -0.50
CA THR A 24 0.32 0.72 -0.73
C THR A 24 0.18 2.19 -1.10
N LYS A 25 -1.04 2.64 -1.47
CA LYS A 25 -1.32 3.98 -2.02
C LYS A 25 -0.59 4.29 -3.34
N LYS A 26 0.00 3.28 -3.95
CA LYS A 26 0.72 3.40 -5.21
C LYS A 26 -0.26 3.60 -6.37
N VAL A 27 0.07 4.51 -7.27
CA VAL A 27 -0.68 4.65 -8.54
C VAL A 27 -0.38 3.41 -9.40
N LEU A 28 -1.42 2.67 -9.75
CA LEU A 28 -1.31 1.44 -10.54
C LEU A 28 -1.32 1.70 -12.03
N THR A 29 -2.24 2.54 -12.47
CA THR A 29 -2.41 2.91 -13.89
C THR A 29 -3.25 4.17 -14.02
N VAL A 30 -3.22 4.80 -15.19
CA VAL A 30 -4.24 5.74 -15.64
C VAL A 30 -4.97 5.11 -16.82
N ALA A 31 -6.28 4.99 -16.68
CA ALA A 31 -7.17 4.46 -17.71
C ALA A 31 -8.27 5.48 -18.02
N TYR A 32 -9.15 5.17 -18.96
CA TYR A 32 -10.29 6.00 -19.30
C TYR A 32 -11.58 5.25 -19.09
N MET A 33 -12.59 5.95 -18.63
CA MET A 33 -13.94 5.42 -18.47
C MET A 33 -14.91 6.25 -19.29
N ASN A 34 -15.88 5.60 -19.91
CA ASN A 34 -17.09 6.25 -20.39
C ASN A 34 -18.22 6.01 -19.36
N ARG A 35 -19.39 6.61 -19.56
CA ARG A 35 -20.53 6.44 -18.66
C ARG A 35 -20.85 4.96 -18.42
N GLU A 36 -20.93 4.17 -19.48
CA GLU A 36 -21.27 2.74 -19.41
C GLU A 36 -20.24 1.92 -18.59
N SER A 37 -18.94 2.13 -18.83
CA SER A 37 -17.88 1.43 -18.08
C SER A 37 -17.89 1.81 -16.60
N LEU A 38 -18.24 3.05 -16.27
CA LEU A 38 -18.37 3.51 -14.88
C LEU A 38 -19.58 2.87 -14.19
N GLU A 39 -20.74 2.80 -14.86
CA GLU A 39 -21.93 2.13 -14.35
C GLU A 39 -21.67 0.64 -14.12
N ILE A 40 -21.04 -0.06 -15.08
CA ILE A 40 -20.62 -1.47 -14.93
C ILE A 40 -19.67 -1.65 -13.76
N SER A 41 -18.72 -0.71 -13.60
CA SER A 41 -17.76 -0.76 -12.50
C SER A 41 -18.44 -0.67 -11.14
N MET A 42 -19.41 0.23 -11.00
CA MET A 42 -20.19 0.42 -9.77
C MET A 42 -21.11 -0.77 -9.48
N GLU A 43 -21.72 -1.36 -10.50
CA GLU A 43 -22.60 -2.52 -10.38
C GLU A 43 -21.83 -3.77 -9.95
N LYS A 44 -20.68 -4.02 -10.61
CA LYS A 44 -19.88 -5.24 -10.36
C LYS A 44 -18.90 -5.11 -9.18
N GLY A 45 -18.62 -3.90 -8.72
CA GLY A 45 -17.54 -3.65 -7.76
C GLY A 45 -16.15 -3.94 -8.32
N LEU A 46 -16.00 -4.03 -9.64
CA LEU A 46 -14.76 -4.34 -10.36
C LEU A 46 -14.47 -3.26 -11.40
N THR A 47 -13.19 -2.93 -11.60
CA THR A 47 -12.84 -1.89 -12.58
C THR A 47 -13.11 -2.34 -14.02
N CYS A 48 -13.98 -1.61 -14.69
CA CYS A 48 -14.24 -1.68 -16.12
C CYS A 48 -13.82 -0.37 -16.77
N PHE A 49 -13.03 -0.43 -17.83
CA PHE A 49 -12.50 0.73 -18.52
C PHE A 49 -12.97 0.79 -19.97
N TRP A 50 -12.81 1.94 -20.59
CA TRP A 50 -12.93 2.10 -22.03
C TRP A 50 -11.54 2.04 -22.68
N SER A 51 -11.32 1.06 -23.53
CA SER A 51 -10.08 0.93 -24.31
C SER A 51 -10.11 1.89 -25.49
N ARG A 52 -9.34 2.97 -25.44
CA ARG A 52 -9.25 3.97 -26.52
C ARG A 52 -8.70 3.40 -27.84
N SER A 53 -7.80 2.41 -27.75
CA SER A 53 -7.20 1.80 -28.95
C SER A 53 -8.10 0.77 -29.59
N ARG A 54 -8.87 0.00 -28.79
CA ARG A 54 -9.76 -1.06 -29.27
C ARG A 54 -11.20 -0.57 -29.49
N GLN A 55 -11.54 0.59 -28.91
CA GLN A 55 -12.88 1.17 -28.93
C GLN A 55 -13.94 0.21 -28.36
N GLU A 56 -13.62 -0.39 -27.23
CA GLU A 56 -14.48 -1.37 -26.54
C GLU A 56 -14.34 -1.28 -25.02
N LEU A 57 -15.30 -1.83 -24.30
CA LEU A 57 -15.24 -2.02 -22.87
C LEU A 57 -14.17 -3.08 -22.52
N TRP A 58 -13.50 -2.86 -21.40
CA TRP A 58 -12.47 -3.76 -20.91
C TRP A 58 -12.59 -3.93 -19.40
N LEU A 59 -13.05 -5.11 -18.97
CA LEU A 59 -13.06 -5.50 -17.58
C LEU A 59 -11.63 -5.91 -17.16
N LYS A 60 -11.04 -5.17 -16.25
CA LYS A 60 -9.68 -5.46 -15.79
C LYS A 60 -9.65 -6.80 -15.06
N GLY A 61 -8.75 -7.67 -15.50
CA GLY A 61 -8.62 -9.02 -14.94
C GLY A 61 -9.35 -10.12 -15.72
N GLU A 62 -10.23 -9.82 -16.67
CA GLU A 62 -11.02 -10.83 -17.40
C GLU A 62 -10.17 -11.90 -18.11
N THR A 63 -8.95 -11.56 -18.55
CA THR A 63 -8.03 -12.49 -19.23
C THR A 63 -6.97 -13.04 -18.28
N SER A 64 -6.49 -12.21 -17.34
CA SER A 64 -5.35 -12.55 -16.47
C SER A 64 -5.73 -13.15 -15.13
N GLY A 65 -7.00 -13.02 -14.71
CA GLY A 65 -7.43 -13.34 -13.35
C GLY A 65 -7.09 -12.26 -12.31
N ASN A 66 -6.29 -11.25 -12.67
CA ASN A 66 -5.88 -10.18 -11.76
C ASN A 66 -6.93 -9.07 -11.77
N TYR A 67 -8.03 -9.29 -11.07
CA TYR A 67 -9.10 -8.30 -10.93
C TYR A 67 -8.69 -7.16 -10.00
N GLN A 68 -9.45 -6.07 -10.08
CA GLN A 68 -9.31 -4.91 -9.20
C GLN A 68 -10.68 -4.63 -8.59
N HIS A 69 -10.81 -4.93 -7.29
CA HIS A 69 -12.02 -4.73 -6.50
C HIS A 69 -12.08 -3.27 -6.04
N ILE A 70 -13.16 -2.59 -6.36
CA ILE A 70 -13.31 -1.15 -6.09
C ILE A 70 -13.64 -0.94 -4.62
N VAL A 71 -12.79 -0.18 -3.94
CA VAL A 71 -13.03 0.33 -2.58
C VAL A 71 -13.79 1.67 -2.64
N SER A 72 -13.38 2.57 -3.54
CA SER A 72 -14.05 3.85 -3.74
C SER A 72 -13.76 4.43 -5.12
N ILE A 73 -14.70 5.27 -5.60
CA ILE A 73 -14.53 6.14 -6.77
C ILE A 73 -14.81 7.56 -6.31
N THR A 74 -13.87 8.47 -6.51
CA THR A 74 -13.99 9.87 -6.10
C THR A 74 -13.67 10.77 -7.28
N ALA A 75 -14.56 11.71 -7.57
CA ALA A 75 -14.30 12.75 -8.53
C ALA A 75 -13.43 13.86 -7.93
N ASP A 76 -12.70 14.56 -8.77
CA ASP A 76 -12.01 15.79 -8.39
C ASP A 76 -12.99 16.96 -8.17
N CYS A 77 -12.45 18.16 -7.91
CA CYS A 77 -13.26 19.33 -7.49
C CYS A 77 -14.18 19.86 -8.57
N ASP A 78 -13.88 19.67 -9.85
CA ASP A 78 -14.68 20.12 -11.00
C ASP A 78 -15.31 18.98 -11.80
N GLY A 79 -15.07 17.72 -11.38
CA GLY A 79 -15.78 16.55 -11.88
C GLY A 79 -15.30 16.03 -13.23
N ASP A 80 -14.05 16.33 -13.63
CA ASP A 80 -13.48 15.92 -14.91
C ASP A 80 -12.39 14.85 -14.83
N ALA A 81 -12.06 14.39 -13.62
CA ALA A 81 -11.15 13.29 -13.35
C ALA A 81 -11.64 12.41 -12.17
N LEU A 82 -11.24 11.15 -12.18
CA LEU A 82 -11.57 10.18 -11.12
C LEU A 82 -10.32 9.61 -10.47
N VAL A 83 -10.37 9.43 -9.16
CA VAL A 83 -9.51 8.51 -8.41
C VAL A 83 -10.32 7.27 -8.08
N VAL A 84 -9.81 6.10 -8.50
CA VAL A 84 -10.40 4.78 -8.24
C VAL A 84 -9.47 4.02 -7.33
N VAL A 85 -9.86 3.88 -6.05
CA VAL A 85 -9.12 3.10 -5.07
C VAL A 85 -9.55 1.64 -5.16
N VAL A 86 -8.58 0.72 -5.25
CA VAL A 86 -8.86 -0.70 -5.48
C VAL A 86 -8.01 -1.61 -4.58
N GLU A 87 -8.55 -2.79 -4.28
CA GLU A 87 -7.79 -3.97 -3.89
C GLU A 87 -7.54 -4.83 -5.13
N LYS A 88 -6.29 -5.30 -5.32
CA LYS A 88 -5.92 -6.08 -6.50
C LYS A 88 -5.63 -7.54 -6.15
N ASP A 89 -6.06 -8.48 -7.00
CA ASP A 89 -5.77 -9.91 -6.82
C ASP A 89 -4.34 -10.30 -7.24
N GLY A 90 -3.62 -9.38 -7.92
CA GLY A 90 -2.27 -9.64 -8.40
C GLY A 90 -1.67 -8.43 -9.13
N PRO A 91 -0.61 -8.61 -9.91
CA PRO A 91 0.05 -7.54 -10.65
C PRO A 91 -0.91 -6.73 -11.51
N ALA A 92 -0.87 -5.41 -11.37
CA ALA A 92 -1.77 -4.53 -12.13
C ALA A 92 -1.36 -4.41 -13.62
N CYS A 93 -0.06 -4.52 -13.91
CA CYS A 93 0.47 -4.38 -15.25
C CYS A 93 0.53 -5.73 -16.00
N HIS A 94 0.26 -5.73 -17.31
CA HIS A 94 0.40 -6.91 -18.18
C HIS A 94 1.85 -7.44 -18.28
N LYS A 95 2.86 -6.64 -17.88
CA LYS A 95 4.26 -7.04 -17.77
C LYS A 95 4.59 -7.78 -16.46
N GLY A 96 3.59 -8.01 -15.61
CA GLY A 96 3.78 -8.67 -14.32
C GLY A 96 4.28 -7.75 -13.20
N THR A 97 4.32 -6.43 -13.42
CA THR A 97 4.68 -5.45 -12.39
C THR A 97 3.45 -4.97 -11.63
N ASP A 98 3.63 -4.56 -10.38
CA ASP A 98 2.55 -4.03 -9.53
C ASP A 98 1.90 -2.77 -10.08
N SER A 99 2.67 -1.95 -10.78
CA SER A 99 2.25 -0.69 -11.38
C SER A 99 2.69 -0.63 -12.84
N CYS A 100 1.97 0.14 -13.66
CA CYS A 100 2.38 0.50 -15.01
C CYS A 100 3.50 1.57 -15.02
N PHE A 101 3.70 2.28 -13.91
CA PHE A 101 4.68 3.35 -13.78
C PHE A 101 6.00 2.80 -13.24
N THR A 102 6.83 2.25 -14.14
CA THR A 102 8.11 1.58 -13.82
C THR A 102 9.35 2.29 -14.38
N SER A 103 9.15 3.39 -15.11
CA SER A 103 10.24 4.08 -15.79
C SER A 103 10.26 5.54 -15.36
N PRO A 104 11.14 5.93 -14.42
CA PRO A 104 11.24 7.32 -14.01
C PRO A 104 11.72 8.19 -15.19
N VAL A 105 11.15 9.39 -15.30
CA VAL A 105 11.56 10.40 -16.27
C VAL A 105 12.50 11.41 -15.63
N TRP A 106 12.28 11.68 -14.36
CA TRP A 106 13.10 12.57 -13.56
C TRP A 106 12.94 12.24 -12.07
N GLU A 107 14.00 12.30 -11.32
CA GLU A 107 14.04 12.14 -9.87
C GLU A 107 14.87 13.27 -9.25
N SER A 108 14.47 13.76 -8.09
CA SER A 108 15.25 14.74 -7.33
C SER A 108 16.42 14.07 -6.63
N GLU A 109 17.60 14.67 -6.71
CA GLU A 109 18.76 14.21 -5.92
C GLU A 109 18.64 14.57 -4.43
N GLU A 110 17.91 15.65 -4.11
CA GLU A 110 17.79 16.18 -2.76
C GLU A 110 16.55 15.66 -2.02
N LEU A 111 15.45 15.42 -2.76
CA LEU A 111 14.16 15.01 -2.20
C LEU A 111 13.89 13.55 -2.57
N GLN A 112 14.12 12.66 -1.62
CA GLN A 112 13.76 11.25 -1.78
C GLN A 112 12.42 10.98 -1.11
N GLU A 113 11.54 10.27 -1.82
CA GLU A 113 10.28 9.80 -1.26
C GLU A 113 10.55 8.72 -0.22
N PHE A 114 10.14 8.97 1.03
CA PHE A 114 10.17 7.96 2.08
C PHE A 114 8.80 7.29 2.19
N SER A 115 8.80 5.96 2.18
CA SER A 115 7.61 5.16 2.50
C SER A 115 7.99 3.94 3.34
N LEU A 116 7.07 3.45 4.16
CA LEU A 116 7.29 2.22 4.93
C LEU A 116 7.50 1.02 4.01
N GLN A 117 6.82 0.96 2.86
CA GLN A 117 7.05 -0.08 1.85
C GLN A 117 8.45 0.03 1.26
N GLY A 118 8.92 1.22 0.92
CA GLY A 118 10.28 1.43 0.41
C GLY A 118 11.36 1.04 1.43
N LEU A 119 11.12 1.32 2.71
CA LEU A 119 12.01 0.83 3.79
C LEU A 119 12.01 -0.71 3.85
N TYR A 120 10.84 -1.34 3.80
CA TYR A 120 10.74 -2.79 3.79
C TYR A 120 11.46 -3.41 2.58
N ASP A 121 11.24 -2.89 1.37
CA ASP A 121 11.89 -3.37 0.14
C ASP A 121 13.42 -3.24 0.21
N MET A 122 13.92 -2.15 0.78
CA MET A 122 15.35 -1.95 1.05
C MET A 122 15.89 -2.98 2.03
N LEU A 123 15.14 -3.33 3.09
CA LEU A 123 15.53 -4.36 4.06
C LEU A 123 15.55 -5.75 3.41
N VAL A 124 14.59 -6.08 2.55
CA VAL A 124 14.59 -7.32 1.74
C VAL A 124 15.85 -7.39 0.89
N GLY A 125 16.17 -6.33 0.14
CA GLY A 125 17.39 -6.27 -0.67
C GLY A 125 18.68 -6.42 0.15
N ARG A 126 18.73 -5.88 1.38
CA ARG A 126 19.87 -6.08 2.30
C ARG A 126 19.98 -7.50 2.84
N ASN A 127 18.85 -8.17 3.05
CA ASN A 127 18.87 -9.58 3.45
C ASN A 127 19.36 -10.50 2.32
N GLU A 128 19.00 -10.19 1.07
CA GLU A 128 19.43 -10.95 -0.10
C GLU A 128 20.90 -10.73 -0.45
N ASN A 129 21.34 -9.46 -0.53
CA ASN A 129 22.65 -9.08 -1.03
C ASN A 129 23.73 -9.00 0.06
N ARG A 130 23.34 -8.83 1.31
CA ARG A 130 24.19 -8.76 2.51
C ARG A 130 25.44 -7.89 2.36
N PRO A 131 25.27 -6.58 2.06
CA PRO A 131 26.42 -5.69 1.85
C PRO A 131 27.29 -5.64 3.10
N GLU A 132 28.63 -5.72 2.89
CA GLU A 132 29.62 -5.67 3.95
C GLU A 132 29.54 -4.34 4.74
N GLY A 133 29.73 -4.41 6.06
CA GLY A 133 29.67 -3.23 6.94
C GLY A 133 28.26 -2.71 7.25
N SER A 134 27.21 -3.32 6.71
CA SER A 134 25.84 -2.94 7.00
C SER A 134 25.37 -3.49 8.35
N TYR A 135 24.83 -2.60 9.20
CA TYR A 135 24.20 -2.98 10.46
C TYR A 135 23.04 -3.97 10.26
N THR A 136 22.23 -3.76 9.20
CA THR A 136 21.12 -4.66 8.88
C THR A 136 21.61 -6.05 8.49
N THR A 137 22.70 -6.13 7.69
CA THR A 137 23.37 -7.40 7.37
C THR A 137 23.82 -8.12 8.62
N TYR A 138 24.46 -7.41 9.56
CA TYR A 138 24.86 -7.97 10.85
C TYR A 138 23.67 -8.57 11.62
N LEU A 139 22.51 -7.91 11.64
CA LEU A 139 21.31 -8.44 12.30
C LEU A 139 20.85 -9.75 11.67
N PHE A 140 20.77 -9.81 10.34
CA PHE A 140 20.38 -11.03 9.60
C PHE A 140 21.40 -12.17 9.80
N GLU A 141 22.68 -11.88 9.84
CA GLU A 141 23.74 -12.88 10.11
C GLU A 141 23.67 -13.44 11.52
N LYS A 142 23.35 -12.61 12.50
CA LYS A 142 23.17 -13.04 13.91
C LYS A 142 21.85 -13.76 14.14
N GLY A 143 20.90 -13.61 13.22
CA GLY A 143 19.64 -14.34 13.20
C GLY A 143 18.59 -13.85 14.18
N ILE A 144 17.55 -14.65 14.31
CA ILE A 144 16.31 -14.29 14.98
C ILE A 144 16.49 -13.83 16.42
N ASP A 145 17.35 -14.49 17.20
CA ASP A 145 17.54 -14.16 18.61
C ASP A 145 18.09 -12.73 18.80
N LYS A 146 19.03 -12.32 17.93
CA LYS A 146 19.59 -10.97 17.98
C LYS A 146 18.55 -9.92 17.55
N ILE A 147 17.74 -10.24 16.55
CA ILE A 147 16.67 -9.35 16.08
C ILE A 147 15.62 -9.17 17.17
N LEU A 148 15.15 -10.27 17.78
CA LEU A 148 14.17 -10.23 18.88
C LEU A 148 14.71 -9.48 20.11
N LYS A 149 16.02 -9.64 20.42
CA LYS A 149 16.66 -8.88 21.47
C LYS A 149 16.56 -7.38 21.20
N LYS A 150 16.84 -6.93 19.96
CA LYS A 150 16.73 -5.51 19.59
C LYS A 150 15.28 -5.00 19.68
N VAL A 151 14.30 -5.76 19.18
CA VAL A 151 12.90 -5.39 19.34
C VAL A 151 12.51 -5.18 20.81
N GLY A 152 13.00 -6.06 21.72
CA GLY A 152 12.76 -5.93 23.16
C GLY A 152 13.47 -4.73 23.81
N GLU A 153 14.69 -4.41 23.38
CA GLU A 153 15.44 -3.24 23.83
C GLU A 153 14.69 -1.95 23.46
N GLU A 154 14.38 -1.76 22.17
CA GLU A 154 13.69 -0.56 21.68
C GLU A 154 12.27 -0.41 22.28
N CYS A 155 11.56 -1.52 22.47
CA CYS A 155 10.27 -1.49 23.17
C CYS A 155 10.40 -0.96 24.59
N THR A 156 11.47 -1.33 25.30
CA THR A 156 11.75 -0.87 26.67
C THR A 156 12.08 0.62 26.69
N GLU A 157 12.90 1.08 25.73
CA GLU A 157 13.31 2.48 25.59
C GLU A 157 12.12 3.38 25.26
N VAL A 158 11.19 2.94 24.39
CA VAL A 158 9.89 3.62 24.16
C VAL A 158 9.12 3.79 25.47
N ILE A 159 9.05 2.76 26.32
CA ILE A 159 8.33 2.82 27.60
C ILE A 159 8.99 3.82 28.55
N ILE A 160 10.32 3.84 28.63
CA ILE A 160 11.08 4.74 29.49
C ILE A 160 10.89 6.19 29.02
N ALA A 161 11.10 6.47 27.75
CA ALA A 161 10.95 7.81 27.17
C ALA A 161 9.51 8.33 27.28
N GLY A 162 8.52 7.47 26.97
CA GLY A 162 7.12 7.82 27.12
C GLY A 162 6.71 8.08 28.57
N LYS A 163 7.25 7.33 29.55
CA LYS A 163 7.01 7.56 30.96
C LYS A 163 7.64 8.86 31.47
N ALA A 164 8.76 9.27 30.88
CA ALA A 164 9.45 10.51 31.19
C ALA A 164 8.79 11.74 30.51
N ASP A 165 7.75 11.54 29.69
CA ASP A 165 7.11 12.58 28.88
C ASP A 165 8.10 13.30 27.92
N ASP A 166 9.18 12.60 27.53
CA ASP A 166 10.14 13.08 26.55
C ASP A 166 9.65 12.73 25.13
N LYS A 167 8.94 13.67 24.53
CA LYS A 167 8.39 13.49 23.18
C LYS A 167 9.46 13.24 22.11
N LYS A 168 10.62 13.90 22.22
CA LYS A 168 11.67 13.80 21.22
C LYS A 168 12.30 12.40 21.26
N GLU A 169 12.65 11.96 22.46
CA GLU A 169 13.21 10.64 22.67
C GLU A 169 12.18 9.55 22.33
N THR A 170 10.92 9.73 22.72
CA THR A 170 9.85 8.78 22.36
C THR A 170 9.70 8.61 20.85
N ILE A 171 9.82 9.70 20.05
CA ILE A 171 9.79 9.60 18.58
C ILE A 171 11.00 8.83 18.05
N TYR A 172 12.17 9.06 18.62
CA TYR A 172 13.41 8.37 18.23
C TYR A 172 13.27 6.87 18.46
N GLU A 173 12.90 6.47 19.68
CA GLU A 173 12.75 5.06 20.04
C GLU A 173 11.60 4.35 19.31
N LEU A 174 10.51 5.06 19.01
CA LEU A 174 9.44 4.51 18.16
C LEU A 174 9.93 4.26 16.73
N ALA A 175 10.81 5.09 16.19
CA ALA A 175 11.39 4.88 14.87
C ALA A 175 12.32 3.65 14.86
N ASP A 176 13.15 3.49 15.90
CA ASP A 176 14.03 2.33 16.05
C ASP A 176 13.25 1.04 16.27
N LEU A 177 12.19 1.06 17.09
CA LEU A 177 11.29 -0.06 17.25
C LEU A 177 10.61 -0.46 15.93
N ALA A 178 10.12 0.53 15.15
CA ALA A 178 9.50 0.27 13.84
C ALA A 178 10.50 -0.35 12.86
N TYR A 179 11.74 0.16 12.84
CA TYR A 179 12.81 -0.38 12.02
C TYR A 179 13.14 -1.84 12.36
N HIS A 180 13.38 -2.17 13.65
CA HIS A 180 13.70 -3.52 14.09
C HIS A 180 12.50 -4.48 13.93
N ALA A 181 11.27 -4.00 14.09
CA ALA A 181 10.07 -4.78 13.76
C ALA A 181 10.01 -5.15 12.28
N MET A 182 10.38 -4.23 11.35
CA MET A 182 10.46 -4.54 9.92
C MET A 182 11.60 -5.53 9.60
N VAL A 183 12.75 -5.42 10.26
CA VAL A 183 13.82 -6.44 10.13
C VAL A 183 13.31 -7.82 10.56
N LEU A 184 12.55 -7.90 11.66
CA LEU A 184 11.90 -9.14 12.10
C LEU A 184 10.91 -9.65 11.05
N MET A 185 10.09 -8.78 10.48
CA MET A 185 9.15 -9.14 9.43
C MET A 185 9.86 -9.78 8.23
N VAL A 186 10.92 -9.16 7.73
CA VAL A 186 11.74 -9.72 6.64
C VAL A 186 12.33 -11.08 7.02
N GLN A 187 12.88 -11.22 8.23
CA GLN A 187 13.44 -12.48 8.73
C GLN A 187 12.41 -13.62 8.77
N MET A 188 11.14 -13.28 9.03
CA MET A 188 10.04 -14.25 9.13
C MET A 188 9.23 -14.42 7.84
N GLY A 189 9.53 -13.67 6.79
CA GLY A 189 8.75 -13.66 5.55
C GLY A 189 7.36 -13.01 5.70
N ILE A 190 7.18 -12.11 6.69
CA ILE A 190 5.94 -11.36 6.91
C ILE A 190 6.01 -10.07 6.10
N THR A 191 4.98 -9.80 5.29
CA THR A 191 4.90 -8.60 4.47
C THR A 191 4.22 -7.43 5.19
N VAL A 192 4.42 -6.21 4.68
CA VAL A 192 3.68 -5.03 5.13
C VAL A 192 2.17 -5.23 4.94
N GLU A 193 1.80 -5.91 3.85
CA GLU A 193 0.39 -6.24 3.55
C GLU A 193 -0.22 -7.18 4.59
N ASP A 194 0.51 -8.19 5.08
CA ASP A 194 0.01 -9.11 6.11
C ASP A 194 -0.34 -8.35 7.40
N VAL A 195 0.55 -7.44 7.83
CA VAL A 195 0.32 -6.61 9.01
C VAL A 195 -0.85 -5.64 8.78
N HIS A 196 -0.93 -5.03 7.59
CA HIS A 196 -2.02 -4.15 7.22
C HIS A 196 -3.37 -4.88 7.26
N ARG A 197 -3.46 -6.07 6.67
CA ARG A 197 -4.69 -6.89 6.68
C ARG A 197 -5.14 -7.23 8.09
N GLU A 198 -4.20 -7.62 8.97
CA GLU A 198 -4.52 -7.93 10.37
C GLU A 198 -5.02 -6.69 11.12
N LEU A 199 -4.40 -5.53 10.91
CA LEU A 199 -4.86 -4.27 11.50
C LEU A 199 -6.24 -3.88 10.98
N ALA A 200 -6.47 -3.98 9.67
CA ALA A 200 -7.75 -3.67 9.05
C ALA A 200 -8.87 -4.59 9.57
N SER A 201 -8.59 -5.88 9.75
CA SER A 201 -9.55 -6.83 10.31
C SER A 201 -10.01 -6.48 11.74
N ARG A 202 -9.13 -5.83 12.51
CA ARG A 202 -9.41 -5.40 13.89
C ARG A 202 -10.17 -4.08 13.95
N HIS A 203 -10.11 -3.27 12.91
CA HIS A 203 -10.76 -1.95 12.88
C HIS A 203 -12.28 -2.03 12.87
N ILE A 204 -12.84 -3.15 12.42
CA ILE A 204 -14.29 -3.40 12.34
C ILE A 204 -14.86 -3.88 13.70
N ILE A 205 -14.02 -4.21 14.68
CA ILE A 205 -14.45 -4.78 15.97
C ILE A 205 -14.60 -3.66 17.00
N ASP A 206 -15.80 -3.12 17.11
CA ASP A 206 -16.16 -2.04 18.04
C ASP A 206 -16.33 -2.51 19.51
N HIS A 207 -16.03 -3.78 19.83
CA HIS A 207 -16.15 -4.34 21.17
C HIS A 207 -14.86 -4.99 21.67
N LYS A 208 -14.52 -4.74 22.94
CA LYS A 208 -13.38 -5.28 23.70
C LYS A 208 -13.37 -6.83 23.85
N VAL A 209 -13.67 -7.58 22.81
CA VAL A 209 -13.73 -9.05 22.86
C VAL A 209 -12.38 -9.71 23.15
N LYS A 210 -11.25 -8.98 22.97
CA LYS A 210 -9.91 -9.56 23.11
C LYS A 210 -9.38 -9.55 24.55
N GLN A 211 -9.87 -8.67 25.44
CA GLN A 211 -9.43 -8.67 26.84
C GLN A 211 -9.96 -9.86 27.64
N GLU A 212 -11.12 -10.42 27.29
CA GLU A 212 -11.71 -11.58 27.98
C GLU A 212 -11.00 -12.91 27.64
N LYS A 213 -10.30 -12.99 26.50
CA LYS A 213 -9.54 -14.20 26.10
C LYS A 213 -8.11 -14.27 26.63
N MET A 214 -7.57 -13.17 27.15
CA MET A 214 -6.22 -13.11 27.72
C MET A 214 -6.20 -13.36 29.23
N THR A 215 -7.33 -13.54 29.88
CA THR A 215 -7.49 -13.82 31.32
C THR A 215 -7.90 -15.26 31.64
N LYS A 216 -7.68 -16.19 30.72
CA LYS A 216 -7.85 -17.63 30.97
C LYS A 216 -6.56 -18.38 30.73
#